data_59835d6d69d3f58a9a89c5c5abc73e03
#
_entry.id   59835d6d69d3f58a9a89c5c5abc73e03
#
_cell.length_a   1.000
_cell.length_b   1.000
_cell.length_c   1.000
_cell.angle_alpha   90.00
_cell.angle_beta   90.00
_cell.angle_gamma   90.00
#
_symmetry.space_group_name_H-M   'P 1'
#
loop_
_entity.id
_entity.type
_entity.pdbx_description
1 polymer ?
#
loop_
_entity_poly.entity_id
_entity_poly.type
_entity_poly.pdbx_seq_one_letter_code
_entity_poly.pdbx_strand_id
1 'polypeptide(L)'
;MVATNIVKFFSLIKEALRGDEHDYTQGNIRTAIFLLAIPMILELSLESVFALVDMFFVGKLGQNAIAVVGYTESMITIIYSLAIGLSTAATAIIARRVGEKDTEDASTSAAQALMISGVFSVVLSVVGVIYSDELLRFMGASVDVIAEGKSFTRIMFGSSAVIVYLFLINGIFRGAGNAALAMKSLWIASIINIILDPLFIYGLYGWEGWGLEGAAIATCVGRGAGVAYQVFHMVKGSGIIKIKLSDFTPDWKIIKSMLQLAWPATFQFVIASGSWIVLTRLVADTGGTAASAGYQIAIRNVVFFILPAWGLSNAAATLIGQNLGANQVDRAEKSVMLATKYNAIFMSMVMAIFIFLSQPIVSFFTNDAEVIRIGVQALQIIGSGFIFYGIGMVMMQAMNGAGDTKTPTVINFVGFWLVQIPLAYFLTQYSGFGLEGAFWAVPIAETLIAVVAYYIFKQGRWKTIKV
;
A
#
# COMPACT_ATOMS: atom_id res chain seq x y z
N MET A 1 -29.23 20.22 -15.77
CA MET A 1 -28.62 19.96 -14.44
C MET A 1 -27.76 18.71 -14.41
N VAL A 2 -28.22 17.51 -14.86
CA VAL A 2 -27.41 16.28 -14.89
C VAL A 2 -26.22 16.40 -15.85
N ALA A 3 -26.41 16.86 -17.09
CA ALA A 3 -25.33 17.04 -18.07
C ALA A 3 -24.24 18.01 -17.59
N THR A 4 -24.62 19.09 -16.90
CA THR A 4 -23.67 20.07 -16.32
C THR A 4 -22.83 19.46 -15.19
N ASN A 5 -23.39 18.55 -14.40
CA ASN A 5 -22.67 17.85 -13.33
C ASN A 5 -21.69 16.79 -13.90
N ILE A 6 -22.09 16.11 -14.97
CA ILE A 6 -21.21 15.13 -15.67
C ILE A 6 -20.00 15.85 -16.28
N VAL A 7 -20.20 16.96 -16.98
CA VAL A 7 -19.10 17.75 -17.56
C VAL A 7 -18.15 18.26 -16.47
N LYS A 8 -18.68 18.75 -15.35
CA LYS A 8 -17.86 19.17 -14.20
C LYS A 8 -17.07 18.00 -13.60
N PHE A 9 -17.64 16.83 -13.53
CA PHE A 9 -16.94 15.64 -13.02
C PHE A 9 -15.79 15.24 -13.94
N PHE A 10 -15.99 15.18 -15.26
CA PHE A 10 -14.90 14.89 -16.20
C PHE A 10 -13.82 15.98 -16.23
N SER A 11 -14.18 17.26 -16.08
CA SER A 11 -13.20 18.34 -15.96
C SER A 11 -12.34 18.17 -14.69
N LEU A 12 -12.94 17.75 -13.58
CA LEU A 12 -12.25 17.51 -12.32
C LEU A 12 -11.28 16.32 -12.43
N ILE A 13 -11.68 15.23 -13.12
CA ILE A 13 -10.78 14.11 -13.40
C ILE A 13 -9.59 14.58 -14.23
N LYS A 14 -9.83 15.32 -15.29
CA LYS A 14 -8.77 15.84 -16.15
C LYS A 14 -7.80 16.75 -15.39
N GLU A 15 -8.32 17.61 -14.51
CA GLU A 15 -7.54 18.47 -13.63
C GLU A 15 -6.70 17.65 -12.65
N ALA A 16 -7.29 16.64 -11.98
CA ALA A 16 -6.59 15.75 -11.09
C ALA A 16 -5.42 15.00 -11.76
N LEU A 17 -5.60 14.57 -13.01
CA LEU A 17 -4.57 13.85 -13.79
C LEU A 17 -3.46 14.76 -14.35
N ARG A 18 -3.72 16.06 -14.49
CA ARG A 18 -2.70 17.01 -14.95
C ARG A 18 -1.56 17.13 -13.95
N GLY A 19 -1.87 17.18 -12.66
CA GLY A 19 -0.91 17.37 -11.59
C GLY A 19 -0.53 18.83 -11.40
N ASP A 20 -1.48 19.73 -11.67
CA ASP A 20 -1.34 21.13 -11.33
C ASP A 20 -1.27 21.28 -9.80
N GLU A 21 -0.45 22.20 -9.33
CA GLU A 21 -0.30 22.42 -7.91
C GLU A 21 -1.48 23.23 -7.37
N HIS A 22 -2.08 22.74 -6.31
CA HIS A 22 -3.22 23.35 -5.65
C HIS A 22 -2.93 23.64 -4.18
N ASP A 23 -3.42 24.77 -3.69
CA ASP A 23 -3.44 25.08 -2.28
C ASP A 23 -4.65 24.42 -1.61
N TYR A 24 -4.44 23.23 -1.03
CA TYR A 24 -5.50 22.48 -0.38
C TYR A 24 -5.93 23.04 0.98
N THR A 25 -5.25 24.07 1.46
CA THR A 25 -5.66 24.81 2.65
C THR A 25 -6.80 25.80 2.39
N GLN A 26 -7.14 26.01 1.11
CA GLN A 26 -8.18 26.94 0.66
C GLN A 26 -9.24 26.25 -0.22
N GLY A 27 -10.28 26.97 -0.58
CA GLY A 27 -11.29 26.49 -1.53
C GLY A 27 -12.20 25.38 -0.99
N ASN A 28 -12.79 24.60 -1.91
CA ASN A 28 -13.79 23.59 -1.56
C ASN A 28 -13.11 22.26 -1.17
N ILE A 29 -13.40 21.77 0.04
CA ILE A 29 -12.86 20.51 0.58
C ILE A 29 -13.21 19.30 -0.31
N ARG A 30 -14.43 19.27 -0.91
CA ARG A 30 -14.82 18.17 -1.81
C ARG A 30 -13.90 18.09 -3.02
N THR A 31 -13.64 19.23 -3.65
CA THR A 31 -12.72 19.33 -4.79
C THR A 31 -11.32 18.88 -4.39
N ALA A 32 -10.81 19.34 -3.24
CA ALA A 32 -9.51 18.96 -2.72
C ALA A 32 -9.38 17.44 -2.52
N ILE A 33 -10.40 16.79 -1.94
CA ILE A 33 -10.42 15.34 -1.76
C ILE A 33 -10.35 14.63 -3.13
N PHE A 34 -11.17 15.02 -4.11
CA PHE A 34 -11.19 14.36 -5.41
C PHE A 34 -9.90 14.57 -6.21
N LEU A 35 -9.32 15.78 -6.17
CA LEU A 35 -8.05 16.08 -6.85
C LEU A 35 -6.89 15.22 -6.32
N LEU A 36 -6.88 14.93 -5.03
CA LEU A 36 -5.88 14.04 -4.42
C LEU A 36 -6.24 12.56 -4.57
N ALA A 37 -7.49 12.19 -4.32
CA ALA A 37 -7.90 10.80 -4.26
C ALA A 37 -7.91 10.12 -5.64
N ILE A 38 -8.33 10.80 -6.71
CA ILE A 38 -8.39 10.19 -8.05
C ILE A 38 -7.03 9.65 -8.50
N PRO A 39 -5.93 10.43 -8.48
CA PRO A 39 -4.63 9.89 -8.84
C PRO A 39 -4.16 8.77 -7.92
N MET A 40 -4.39 8.88 -6.60
CA MET A 40 -3.98 7.87 -5.62
C MET A 40 -4.75 6.54 -5.78
N ILE A 41 -6.04 6.61 -6.11
CA ILE A 41 -6.85 5.43 -6.43
C ILE A 41 -6.33 4.75 -7.70
N LEU A 42 -6.07 5.54 -8.75
CA LEU A 42 -5.55 5.02 -10.01
C LEU A 42 -4.12 4.47 -9.88
N GLU A 43 -3.28 5.10 -9.04
CA GLU A 43 -1.94 4.61 -8.69
C GLU A 43 -2.02 3.19 -8.14
N LEU A 44 -2.81 2.99 -7.07
CA LEU A 44 -2.89 1.71 -6.37
C LEU A 44 -3.69 0.65 -7.15
N SER A 45 -4.68 1.07 -7.95
CA SER A 45 -5.40 0.14 -8.83
C SER A 45 -4.50 -0.44 -9.92
N LEU A 46 -3.58 0.36 -10.47
CA LEU A 46 -2.64 -0.13 -11.47
C LEU A 46 -1.59 -1.06 -10.87
N GLU A 47 -1.15 -0.83 -9.63
CA GLU A 47 -0.26 -1.75 -8.91
C GLU A 47 -0.88 -3.16 -8.79
N SER A 48 -2.19 -3.24 -8.55
CA SER A 48 -2.91 -4.54 -8.53
C SER A 48 -2.89 -5.22 -9.89
N VAL A 49 -3.11 -4.48 -10.97
CA VAL A 49 -3.08 -5.01 -12.34
C VAL A 49 -1.67 -5.47 -12.70
N PHE A 50 -0.66 -4.68 -12.34
CA PHE A 50 0.74 -5.02 -12.55
C PHE A 50 1.10 -6.38 -11.91
N ALA A 51 0.77 -6.58 -10.64
CA ALA A 51 1.07 -7.83 -9.94
C ALA A 51 0.42 -9.06 -10.60
N LEU A 52 -0.78 -8.90 -11.20
CA LEU A 52 -1.45 -9.96 -11.94
C LEU A 52 -0.74 -10.28 -13.26
N VAL A 53 -0.29 -9.27 -13.98
CA VAL A 53 0.39 -9.43 -15.28
C VAL A 53 1.77 -10.07 -15.11
N ASP A 54 2.55 -9.63 -14.11
CA ASP A 54 3.85 -10.21 -13.79
C ASP A 54 3.71 -11.71 -13.46
N MET A 55 2.76 -12.08 -12.57
CA MET A 55 2.50 -13.47 -12.23
C MET A 55 2.03 -14.30 -13.43
N PHE A 56 1.29 -13.71 -14.38
CA PHE A 56 0.87 -14.38 -15.61
C PHE A 56 2.07 -14.78 -16.49
N PHE A 57 3.05 -13.89 -16.64
CA PHE A 57 4.25 -14.20 -17.42
C PHE A 57 5.14 -15.22 -16.69
N VAL A 58 5.44 -15.02 -15.42
CA VAL A 58 6.24 -15.94 -14.62
C VAL A 58 5.59 -17.33 -14.52
N GLY A 59 4.26 -17.39 -14.44
CA GLY A 59 3.52 -18.65 -14.34
C GLY A 59 3.76 -19.63 -15.49
N LYS A 60 4.14 -19.13 -16.67
CA LYS A 60 4.46 -19.96 -17.83
C LYS A 60 5.85 -20.61 -17.75
N LEU A 61 6.72 -20.17 -16.84
CA LEU A 61 8.05 -20.77 -16.62
C LEU A 61 7.98 -22.08 -15.82
N GLY A 62 6.87 -22.32 -15.10
CA GLY A 62 6.65 -23.57 -14.37
C GLY A 62 6.50 -23.38 -12.86
N GLN A 63 6.30 -24.49 -12.15
CA GLN A 63 5.97 -24.48 -10.72
C GLN A 63 7.10 -23.95 -9.83
N ASN A 64 8.35 -24.26 -10.16
CA ASN A 64 9.50 -23.78 -9.40
C ASN A 64 9.61 -22.25 -9.46
N ALA A 65 9.43 -21.66 -10.66
CA ALA A 65 9.46 -20.20 -10.84
C ALA A 65 8.37 -19.50 -10.01
N ILE A 66 7.14 -20.04 -10.01
CA ILE A 66 6.05 -19.54 -9.17
C ILE A 66 6.43 -19.62 -7.68
N ALA A 67 7.02 -20.72 -7.24
CA ALA A 67 7.45 -20.90 -5.85
C ALA A 67 8.55 -19.89 -5.45
N VAL A 68 9.56 -19.70 -6.32
CA VAL A 68 10.63 -18.70 -6.11
C VAL A 68 10.07 -17.30 -5.94
N VAL A 69 9.18 -16.88 -6.86
CA VAL A 69 8.53 -15.55 -6.78
C VAL A 69 7.75 -15.42 -5.49
N GLY A 70 6.93 -16.41 -5.13
CA GLY A 70 6.15 -16.38 -3.89
C GLY A 70 7.00 -16.28 -2.63
N TYR A 71 8.11 -17.05 -2.55
CA TYR A 71 9.05 -16.95 -1.42
C TYR A 71 9.76 -15.60 -1.38
N THR A 72 10.23 -15.11 -2.52
CA THR A 72 10.94 -13.84 -2.62
C THR A 72 10.01 -12.67 -2.29
N GLU A 73 8.79 -12.63 -2.81
CA GLU A 73 7.79 -11.60 -2.49
C GLU A 73 7.44 -11.57 -1.01
N SER A 74 7.30 -12.75 -0.38
CA SER A 74 7.04 -12.84 1.06
C SER A 74 8.15 -12.17 1.88
N MET A 75 9.41 -12.35 1.48
CA MET A 75 10.55 -11.73 2.14
C MET A 75 10.68 -10.23 1.81
N ILE A 76 10.41 -9.83 0.57
CA ILE A 76 10.42 -8.44 0.12
C ILE A 76 9.32 -7.62 0.82
N THR A 77 8.29 -8.25 1.39
CA THR A 77 7.30 -7.58 2.23
C THR A 77 7.94 -6.77 3.37
N ILE A 78 9.10 -7.18 3.88
CA ILE A 78 9.87 -6.41 4.87
C ILE A 78 10.37 -5.09 4.25
N ILE A 79 10.85 -5.13 3.01
CA ILE A 79 11.31 -3.95 2.26
C ILE A 79 10.13 -3.01 2.01
N TYR A 80 8.98 -3.55 1.57
CA TYR A 80 7.75 -2.77 1.40
C TYR A 80 7.28 -2.14 2.70
N SER A 81 7.34 -2.87 3.82
CA SER A 81 6.95 -2.34 5.14
C SER A 81 7.78 -1.12 5.52
N LEU A 82 9.10 -1.19 5.33
CA LEU A 82 10.01 -0.08 5.57
C LEU A 82 9.74 1.09 4.61
N ALA A 83 9.57 0.80 3.31
CA ALA A 83 9.30 1.80 2.29
C ALA A 83 7.99 2.56 2.57
N ILE A 84 6.93 1.84 2.95
CA ILE A 84 5.63 2.42 3.33
C ILE A 84 5.76 3.23 4.61
N GLY A 85 6.50 2.75 5.62
CA GLY A 85 6.74 3.47 6.85
C GLY A 85 7.47 4.80 6.64
N LEU A 86 8.55 4.79 5.85
CA LEU A 86 9.29 6.00 5.45
C LEU A 86 8.43 6.94 4.59
N SER A 87 7.65 6.38 3.66
CA SER A 87 6.70 7.14 2.83
C SER A 87 5.64 7.86 3.68
N THR A 88 5.10 7.17 4.68
CA THR A 88 4.11 7.73 5.61
C THR A 88 4.70 8.88 6.43
N ALA A 89 5.91 8.70 6.97
CA ALA A 89 6.61 9.74 7.72
C ALA A 89 6.93 10.96 6.84
N ALA A 90 7.43 10.72 5.62
CA ALA A 90 7.71 11.78 4.65
C ALA A 90 6.43 12.55 4.27
N THR A 91 5.32 11.83 4.00
CA THR A 91 4.03 12.46 3.70
C THR A 91 3.58 13.38 4.84
N ALA A 92 3.67 12.93 6.09
CA ALA A 92 3.24 13.71 7.26
C ALA A 92 4.08 14.99 7.44
N ILE A 93 5.42 14.86 7.42
CA ILE A 93 6.34 15.99 7.61
C ILE A 93 6.19 16.99 6.47
N ILE A 94 6.26 16.54 5.23
CA ILE A 94 6.21 17.40 4.05
C ILE A 94 4.84 18.09 3.94
N ALA A 95 3.74 17.36 4.16
CA ALA A 95 2.40 17.97 4.15
C ALA A 95 2.29 19.09 5.20
N ARG A 96 2.89 18.90 6.37
CA ARG A 96 2.92 19.93 7.41
C ARG A 96 3.68 21.16 6.96
N ARG A 97 4.91 21.01 6.42
CA ARG A 97 5.76 22.12 5.96
C ARG A 97 5.12 22.87 4.79
N VAL A 98 4.51 22.13 3.85
CA VAL A 98 3.76 22.75 2.74
C VAL A 98 2.58 23.56 3.26
N GLY A 99 1.85 23.05 4.25
CA GLY A 99 0.78 23.80 4.91
C GLY A 99 1.26 25.07 5.61
N GLU A 100 2.45 25.03 6.23
CA GLU A 100 3.14 26.17 6.84
C GLU A 100 3.67 27.19 5.80
N LYS A 101 3.60 26.84 4.50
CA LYS A 101 4.18 27.59 3.37
C LYS A 101 5.73 27.63 3.40
N ASP A 102 6.34 26.72 4.12
CA ASP A 102 7.79 26.56 4.19
C ASP A 102 8.26 25.50 3.18
N THR A 103 8.45 25.94 1.93
CA THR A 103 8.87 25.06 0.83
C THR A 103 10.36 24.69 0.91
N GLU A 104 11.16 25.49 1.62
CA GLU A 104 12.58 25.21 1.81
C GLU A 104 12.77 24.07 2.81
N ASP A 105 12.13 24.14 3.97
CA ASP A 105 12.16 23.06 4.98
C ASP A 105 11.48 21.79 4.46
N ALA A 106 10.43 21.91 3.61
CA ALA A 106 9.82 20.77 2.93
C ALA A 106 10.82 20.07 1.99
N SER A 107 11.61 20.82 1.21
CA SER A 107 12.64 20.29 0.30
C SER A 107 13.81 19.66 1.06
N THR A 108 14.27 20.31 2.14
CA THR A 108 15.30 19.77 3.03
C THR A 108 14.81 18.47 3.70
N SER A 109 13.57 18.44 4.19
CA SER A 109 12.97 17.22 4.76
C SER A 109 12.90 16.06 3.73
N ALA A 110 12.60 16.37 2.47
CA ALA A 110 12.61 15.39 1.40
C ALA A 110 14.03 14.84 1.14
N ALA A 111 15.05 15.70 1.13
CA ALA A 111 16.45 15.28 0.97
C ALA A 111 16.91 14.38 2.13
N GLN A 112 16.57 14.74 3.39
CA GLN A 112 16.87 13.91 4.55
C GLN A 112 16.17 12.53 4.47
N ALA A 113 14.93 12.48 3.99
CA ALA A 113 14.21 11.22 3.78
C ALA A 113 14.91 10.33 2.73
N LEU A 114 15.41 10.92 1.63
CA LEU A 114 16.20 10.20 0.62
C LEU A 114 17.50 9.64 1.20
N MET A 115 18.22 10.41 2.04
CA MET A 115 19.44 9.94 2.68
C MET A 115 19.18 8.74 3.61
N ILE A 116 18.20 8.84 4.49
CA ILE A 116 17.81 7.75 5.38
C ILE A 116 17.47 6.50 4.59
N SER A 117 16.67 6.65 3.54
CA SER A 117 16.24 5.56 2.66
C SER A 117 17.41 4.92 1.92
N GLY A 118 18.39 5.72 1.51
CA GLY A 118 19.62 5.23 0.90
C GLY A 118 20.41 4.30 1.83
N VAL A 119 20.60 4.71 3.09
CA VAL A 119 21.27 3.89 4.09
C VAL A 119 20.55 2.57 4.31
N PHE A 120 19.25 2.60 4.54
CA PHE A 120 18.45 1.36 4.72
C PHE A 120 18.46 0.48 3.48
N SER A 121 18.34 1.06 2.30
CA SER A 121 18.37 0.32 1.03
C SER A 121 19.69 -0.40 0.81
N VAL A 122 20.81 0.27 1.10
CA VAL A 122 22.14 -0.37 0.99
C VAL A 122 22.26 -1.54 1.96
N VAL A 123 21.86 -1.37 3.22
CA VAL A 123 21.90 -2.46 4.21
C VAL A 123 21.03 -3.64 3.76
N LEU A 124 19.78 -3.38 3.34
CA LEU A 124 18.87 -4.44 2.88
C LEU A 124 19.37 -5.13 1.62
N SER A 125 19.94 -4.37 0.66
CA SER A 125 20.53 -4.93 -0.56
C SER A 125 21.71 -5.83 -0.23
N VAL A 126 22.64 -5.37 0.58
CA VAL A 126 23.84 -6.16 0.95
C VAL A 126 23.44 -7.45 1.68
N VAL A 127 22.58 -7.34 2.69
CA VAL A 127 22.09 -8.51 3.44
C VAL A 127 21.35 -9.48 2.52
N GLY A 128 20.42 -8.98 1.73
CA GLY A 128 19.60 -9.83 0.85
C GLY A 128 20.40 -10.51 -0.26
N VAL A 129 21.42 -9.83 -0.82
CA VAL A 129 22.29 -10.42 -1.84
C VAL A 129 23.21 -11.49 -1.24
N ILE A 130 23.79 -11.22 -0.06
CA ILE A 130 24.70 -12.17 0.60
C ILE A 130 23.95 -13.42 1.06
N TYR A 131 22.79 -13.25 1.68
CA TYR A 131 22.01 -14.31 2.31
C TYR A 131 20.85 -14.83 1.46
N SER A 132 20.84 -14.59 0.14
CA SER A 132 19.73 -15.00 -0.75
C SER A 132 19.42 -16.50 -0.69
N ASP A 133 20.45 -17.36 -0.66
CA ASP A 133 20.30 -18.80 -0.61
C ASP A 133 19.74 -19.25 0.76
N GLU A 134 20.24 -18.68 1.85
CA GLU A 134 19.76 -18.92 3.21
C GLU A 134 18.35 -18.45 3.43
N LEU A 135 17.99 -17.31 2.86
CA LEU A 135 16.63 -16.77 2.92
C LEU A 135 15.64 -17.71 2.24
N LEU A 136 15.95 -18.20 1.04
CA LEU A 136 15.11 -19.20 0.34
C LEU A 136 15.01 -20.50 1.15
N ARG A 137 16.11 -20.98 1.74
CA ARG A 137 16.08 -22.16 2.62
C ARG A 137 15.21 -21.94 3.85
N PHE A 138 15.31 -20.77 4.46
CA PHE A 138 14.48 -20.40 5.62
C PHE A 138 12.98 -20.41 5.28
N MET A 139 12.62 -20.06 4.04
CA MET A 139 11.24 -20.13 3.54
C MET A 139 10.79 -21.56 3.21
N GLY A 140 11.68 -22.56 3.31
CA GLY A 140 11.36 -23.97 3.03
C GLY A 140 11.51 -24.37 1.56
N ALA A 141 12.25 -23.60 0.76
CA ALA A 141 12.50 -23.92 -0.64
C ALA A 141 13.35 -25.20 -0.77
N SER A 142 12.97 -26.07 -1.73
CA SER A 142 13.78 -27.26 -2.09
C SER A 142 15.08 -26.84 -2.78
N VAL A 143 16.03 -27.79 -2.86
CA VAL A 143 17.34 -27.54 -3.49
C VAL A 143 17.18 -27.08 -4.95
N ASP A 144 16.25 -27.68 -5.70
CA ASP A 144 16.00 -27.33 -7.09
C ASP A 144 15.42 -25.91 -7.23
N VAL A 145 14.49 -25.53 -6.34
CA VAL A 145 13.90 -24.19 -6.29
C VAL A 145 14.96 -23.15 -5.94
N ILE A 146 15.90 -23.45 -5.02
CA ILE A 146 17.01 -22.56 -4.69
C ILE A 146 17.97 -22.41 -5.87
N ALA A 147 18.31 -23.51 -6.54
CA ALA A 147 19.21 -23.49 -7.70
C ALA A 147 18.67 -22.60 -8.83
N GLU A 148 17.36 -22.67 -9.10
CA GLU A 148 16.69 -21.88 -10.14
C GLU A 148 16.44 -20.42 -9.69
N GLY A 149 16.17 -20.19 -8.39
CA GLY A 149 15.63 -18.93 -7.88
C GLY A 149 16.63 -17.97 -7.27
N LYS A 150 17.83 -18.42 -6.90
CA LYS A 150 18.78 -17.57 -6.16
C LYS A 150 19.18 -16.29 -6.90
N SER A 151 19.35 -16.36 -8.21
CA SER A 151 19.69 -15.17 -9.02
C SER A 151 18.54 -14.18 -9.05
N PHE A 152 17.30 -14.65 -9.22
CA PHE A 152 16.10 -13.83 -9.13
C PHE A 152 16.03 -13.10 -7.77
N THR A 153 16.18 -13.84 -6.68
CA THR A 153 16.16 -13.30 -5.32
C THR A 153 17.28 -12.28 -5.10
N ARG A 154 18.50 -12.57 -5.58
CA ARG A 154 19.64 -11.64 -5.53
C ARG A 154 19.38 -10.32 -6.28
N ILE A 155 18.82 -10.40 -7.48
CA ILE A 155 18.48 -9.20 -8.28
C ILE A 155 17.42 -8.38 -7.56
N MET A 156 16.35 -9.02 -7.06
CA MET A 156 15.26 -8.35 -6.37
C MET A 156 15.72 -7.66 -5.08
N PHE A 157 16.52 -8.32 -4.25
CA PHE A 157 17.11 -7.71 -3.05
C PHE A 157 18.19 -6.68 -3.39
N GLY A 158 19.04 -6.95 -4.38
CA GLY A 158 20.05 -6.00 -4.84
C GLY A 158 19.47 -4.69 -5.34
N SER A 159 18.25 -4.73 -5.89
CA SER A 159 17.51 -3.57 -6.36
C SER A 159 16.52 -3.00 -5.33
N SER A 160 16.60 -3.38 -4.06
CA SER A 160 15.68 -2.89 -3.02
C SER A 160 15.65 -1.37 -2.91
N ALA A 161 16.75 -0.68 -3.23
CA ALA A 161 16.80 0.78 -3.32
C ALA A 161 15.73 1.34 -4.28
N VAL A 162 15.53 0.70 -5.42
CA VAL A 162 14.54 1.17 -6.42
C VAL A 162 13.12 1.09 -5.85
N ILE A 163 12.82 0.00 -5.11
CA ILE A 163 11.51 -0.16 -4.45
C ILE A 163 11.32 0.92 -3.38
N VAL A 164 12.31 1.06 -2.49
CA VAL A 164 12.23 2.02 -1.38
C VAL A 164 12.09 3.44 -1.89
N TYR A 165 12.90 3.85 -2.87
CA TYR A 165 12.83 5.20 -3.43
C TYR A 165 11.53 5.46 -4.17
N LEU A 166 11.00 4.50 -4.93
CA LEU A 166 9.73 4.66 -5.64
C LEU A 166 8.60 5.00 -4.68
N PHE A 167 8.45 4.22 -3.60
CA PHE A 167 7.41 4.44 -2.60
C PHE A 167 7.64 5.68 -1.75
N LEU A 168 8.89 5.94 -1.35
CA LEU A 168 9.23 7.14 -0.58
C LEU A 168 8.93 8.42 -1.35
N ILE A 169 9.40 8.52 -2.61
CA ILE A 169 9.23 9.73 -3.41
C ILE A 169 7.75 9.92 -3.76
N ASN A 170 6.98 8.83 -3.95
CA ASN A 170 5.52 8.93 -4.04
C ASN A 170 4.94 9.57 -2.78
N GLY A 171 5.41 9.19 -1.57
CA GLY A 171 5.01 9.82 -0.32
C GLY A 171 5.36 11.31 -0.24
N ILE A 172 6.55 11.68 -0.73
CA ILE A 172 7.00 13.08 -0.81
C ILE A 172 6.05 13.89 -1.71
N PHE A 173 5.76 13.41 -2.92
CA PHE A 173 4.84 14.09 -3.83
C PHE A 173 3.41 14.15 -3.30
N ARG A 174 2.91 13.08 -2.67
CA ARG A 174 1.60 13.09 -2.02
C ARG A 174 1.53 14.11 -0.89
N GLY A 175 2.56 14.17 -0.04
CA GLY A 175 2.67 15.19 1.03
C GLY A 175 2.71 16.61 0.48
N ALA A 176 3.42 16.83 -0.61
CA ALA A 176 3.45 18.10 -1.34
C ALA A 176 2.12 18.46 -2.03
N GLY A 177 1.18 17.51 -2.12
CA GLY A 177 -0.12 17.73 -2.78
C GLY A 177 -0.14 17.39 -4.26
N ASN A 178 0.94 16.85 -4.83
CA ASN A 178 1.01 16.46 -6.24
C ASN A 178 0.91 14.93 -6.40
N ALA A 179 -0.26 14.38 -6.10
CA ALA A 179 -0.53 12.96 -6.24
C ALA A 179 -0.46 12.44 -7.69
N ALA A 180 -0.65 13.33 -8.68
CA ALA A 180 -0.57 12.95 -10.08
C ALA A 180 0.86 12.59 -10.52
N LEU A 181 1.89 13.22 -9.95
CA LEU A 181 3.29 12.82 -10.21
C LEU A 181 3.57 11.42 -9.64
N ALA A 182 3.09 11.11 -8.44
CA ALA A 182 3.19 9.78 -7.86
C ALA A 182 2.51 8.72 -8.75
N MET A 183 1.29 8.99 -9.19
CA MET A 183 0.56 8.11 -10.11
C MET A 183 1.30 7.91 -11.44
N LYS A 184 1.74 9.00 -12.08
CA LYS A 184 2.44 8.93 -13.37
C LYS A 184 3.74 8.14 -13.29
N SER A 185 4.51 8.28 -12.19
CA SER A 185 5.74 7.52 -11.99
C SER A 185 5.50 6.02 -11.91
N LEU A 186 4.46 5.61 -11.18
CA LEU A 186 4.10 4.21 -11.05
C LEU A 186 3.54 3.65 -12.37
N TRP A 187 2.77 4.46 -13.12
CA TRP A 187 2.29 4.06 -14.43
C TRP A 187 3.44 3.84 -15.42
N ILE A 188 4.43 4.74 -15.44
CA ILE A 188 5.65 4.58 -16.26
C ILE A 188 6.36 3.28 -15.86
N ALA A 189 6.56 3.06 -14.57
CA ALA A 189 7.19 1.84 -14.05
C ALA A 189 6.46 0.59 -14.51
N SER A 190 5.13 0.54 -14.32
CA SER A 190 4.30 -0.62 -14.65
C SER A 190 4.21 -0.88 -16.15
N ILE A 191 4.03 0.17 -16.97
CA ILE A 191 3.96 0.03 -18.43
C ILE A 191 5.30 -0.50 -19.00
N ILE A 192 6.42 0.06 -18.55
CA ILE A 192 7.74 -0.39 -18.98
C ILE A 192 7.97 -1.86 -18.57
N ASN A 193 7.61 -2.23 -17.34
CA ASN A 193 7.74 -3.61 -16.87
C ASN A 193 6.87 -4.56 -17.71
N ILE A 194 5.58 -4.27 -17.92
CA ILE A 194 4.65 -5.11 -18.73
C ILE A 194 5.21 -5.35 -20.14
N ILE A 195 5.90 -4.36 -20.72
CA ILE A 195 6.53 -4.50 -22.04
C ILE A 195 7.81 -5.33 -21.95
N LEU A 196 8.62 -5.11 -20.92
CA LEU A 196 9.92 -5.79 -20.78
C LEU A 196 9.81 -7.22 -20.27
N ASP A 197 8.78 -7.56 -19.49
CA ASP A 197 8.58 -8.91 -18.96
C ASP A 197 8.62 -9.98 -20.06
N PRO A 198 7.73 -9.99 -21.06
CA PRO A 198 7.76 -11.01 -22.11
C PRO A 198 9.06 -10.97 -22.92
N LEU A 199 9.66 -9.81 -23.10
CA LEU A 199 10.91 -9.64 -23.83
C LEU A 199 12.07 -10.30 -23.08
N PHE A 200 12.23 -10.00 -21.78
CA PHE A 200 13.38 -10.49 -21.00
C PHE A 200 13.17 -11.92 -20.51
N ILE A 201 11.92 -12.34 -20.30
CA ILE A 201 11.59 -13.69 -19.87
C ILE A 201 11.78 -14.68 -21.03
N TYR A 202 11.17 -14.40 -22.18
CA TYR A 202 11.09 -15.37 -23.30
C TYR A 202 12.04 -15.08 -24.45
N GLY A 203 12.59 -13.85 -24.50
CA GLY A 203 13.45 -13.42 -25.62
C GLY A 203 12.67 -12.95 -26.84
N LEU A 204 13.38 -12.55 -27.88
CA LEU A 204 12.82 -12.08 -29.16
C LEU A 204 13.84 -12.29 -30.31
N TYR A 205 13.36 -12.69 -31.50
CA TYR A 205 14.14 -12.76 -32.73
C TYR A 205 15.50 -13.51 -32.62
N GLY A 206 15.50 -14.72 -32.03
CA GLY A 206 16.69 -15.56 -31.93
C GLY A 206 17.56 -15.31 -30.69
N TRP A 207 17.17 -14.38 -29.84
CA TRP A 207 17.69 -14.25 -28.49
C TRP A 207 16.82 -15.07 -27.54
N GLU A 208 17.45 -16.04 -26.87
CA GLU A 208 16.82 -16.80 -25.77
C GLU A 208 16.77 -15.87 -24.55
N GLY A 209 15.56 -15.56 -24.04
CA GLY A 209 15.40 -14.71 -22.85
C GLY A 209 16.14 -15.26 -21.62
N TRP A 210 16.12 -14.48 -20.56
CA TRP A 210 16.78 -14.85 -19.29
C TRP A 210 15.84 -15.58 -18.31
N GLY A 211 14.66 -16.03 -18.77
CA GLY A 211 13.71 -16.74 -17.91
C GLY A 211 13.33 -15.93 -16.67
N LEU A 212 13.42 -16.57 -15.49
CA LEU A 212 13.04 -15.95 -14.23
C LEU A 212 13.90 -14.73 -13.86
N GLU A 213 15.20 -14.75 -14.18
CA GLU A 213 16.08 -13.58 -13.99
C GLU A 213 15.60 -12.38 -14.81
N GLY A 214 15.09 -12.65 -16.03
CA GLY A 214 14.51 -11.64 -16.91
C GLY A 214 13.34 -10.89 -16.27
N ALA A 215 12.46 -11.58 -15.55
CA ALA A 215 11.37 -10.98 -14.79
C ALA A 215 11.90 -10.02 -13.71
N ALA A 216 12.91 -10.43 -12.94
CA ALA A 216 13.51 -9.56 -11.93
C ALA A 216 14.14 -8.31 -12.55
N ILE A 217 14.88 -8.46 -13.66
CA ILE A 217 15.50 -7.34 -14.35
C ILE A 217 14.44 -6.38 -14.93
N ALA A 218 13.38 -6.91 -15.55
CA ALA A 218 12.28 -6.10 -16.09
C ALA A 218 11.61 -5.26 -14.99
N THR A 219 11.34 -5.88 -13.83
CA THR A 219 10.80 -5.19 -12.65
C THR A 219 11.73 -4.08 -12.16
N CYS A 220 13.03 -4.36 -12.07
CA CYS A 220 14.03 -3.38 -11.64
C CYS A 220 14.14 -2.21 -12.62
N VAL A 221 14.17 -2.48 -13.92
CA VAL A 221 14.25 -1.44 -14.97
C VAL A 221 12.97 -0.60 -14.99
N GLY A 222 11.80 -1.24 -14.95
CA GLY A 222 10.52 -0.54 -14.91
C GLY A 222 10.41 0.42 -13.72
N ARG A 223 10.65 -0.09 -12.50
CA ARG A 223 10.64 0.74 -11.29
C ARG A 223 11.75 1.79 -11.29
N GLY A 224 12.94 1.46 -11.81
CA GLY A 224 14.04 2.40 -12.00
C GLY A 224 13.67 3.58 -12.90
N ALA A 225 12.93 3.33 -13.99
CA ALA A 225 12.42 4.37 -14.85
C ALA A 225 11.41 5.29 -14.12
N GLY A 226 10.53 4.69 -13.28
CA GLY A 226 9.64 5.45 -12.40
C GLY A 226 10.40 6.38 -11.45
N VAL A 227 11.45 5.86 -10.77
CA VAL A 227 12.32 6.64 -9.88
C VAL A 227 13.05 7.74 -10.65
N ALA A 228 13.58 7.43 -11.84
CA ALA A 228 14.26 8.43 -12.67
C ALA A 228 13.32 9.58 -13.08
N TYR A 229 12.07 9.26 -13.41
CA TYR A 229 11.04 10.25 -13.68
C TYR A 229 10.76 11.15 -12.45
N GLN A 230 10.64 10.55 -11.27
CA GLN A 230 10.44 11.28 -10.02
C GLN A 230 11.61 12.21 -9.70
N VAL A 231 12.85 11.69 -9.78
CA VAL A 231 14.07 12.47 -9.50
C VAL A 231 14.20 13.64 -10.50
N PHE A 232 13.88 13.42 -11.77
CA PHE A 232 13.87 14.49 -12.76
C PHE A 232 12.95 15.64 -12.33
N HIS A 233 11.73 15.33 -11.85
CA HIS A 233 10.79 16.35 -11.38
C HIS A 233 11.22 17.03 -10.08
N MET A 234 11.92 16.33 -9.18
CA MET A 234 12.46 16.92 -7.95
C MET A 234 13.64 17.87 -8.20
N VAL A 235 14.45 17.60 -9.23
CA VAL A 235 15.65 18.41 -9.53
C VAL A 235 15.35 19.55 -10.51
N LYS A 236 14.59 19.28 -11.57
CA LYS A 236 14.30 20.25 -12.65
C LYS A 236 12.87 20.78 -12.68
N GLY A 237 11.99 20.18 -11.85
CA GLY A 237 10.57 20.51 -11.88
C GLY A 237 10.26 21.92 -11.42
N SER A 238 9.08 22.39 -11.81
CA SER A 238 8.48 23.65 -11.34
C SER A 238 7.72 23.47 -10.03
N GLY A 239 7.76 22.26 -9.43
CA GLY A 239 6.99 21.88 -8.26
C GLY A 239 7.42 22.54 -6.95
N ILE A 240 6.60 22.33 -5.90
CA ILE A 240 6.86 22.82 -4.54
C ILE A 240 8.18 22.25 -4.00
N ILE A 241 8.44 20.95 -4.24
CA ILE A 241 9.67 20.29 -3.78
C ILE A 241 10.77 20.47 -4.83
N LYS A 242 11.82 21.17 -4.44
CA LYS A 242 13.02 21.41 -5.26
C LYS A 242 14.26 21.11 -4.42
N ILE A 243 14.87 19.96 -4.68
CA ILE A 243 16.03 19.51 -3.93
C ILE A 243 17.31 20.10 -4.52
N LYS A 244 18.13 20.72 -3.68
CA LYS A 244 19.47 21.22 -3.97
C LYS A 244 20.51 20.32 -3.32
N LEU A 245 21.74 20.35 -3.81
CA LEU A 245 22.83 19.57 -3.24
C LEU A 245 23.13 19.98 -1.77
N SER A 246 22.86 21.23 -1.42
CA SER A 246 22.96 21.75 -0.04
C SER A 246 22.03 21.06 0.94
N ASP A 247 20.88 20.56 0.48
CA ASP A 247 19.84 19.98 1.34
C ASP A 247 20.21 18.58 1.84
N PHE A 248 21.28 17.99 1.27
CA PHE A 248 21.86 16.72 1.71
C PHE A 248 22.85 16.85 2.89
N THR A 249 23.01 18.04 3.46
CA THR A 249 23.72 18.16 4.74
C THR A 249 22.87 17.56 5.86
N PRO A 250 23.39 16.59 6.66
CA PRO A 250 22.60 15.90 7.67
C PRO A 250 22.04 16.86 8.74
N ASP A 251 20.71 16.93 8.83
CA ASP A 251 19.99 17.58 9.91
C ASP A 251 19.42 16.53 10.87
N TRP A 252 20.12 16.35 12.01
CA TRP A 252 19.74 15.33 12.99
C TRP A 252 18.37 15.56 13.62
N LYS A 253 17.85 16.77 13.62
CA LYS A 253 16.51 17.07 14.14
C LYS A 253 15.45 16.49 13.19
N ILE A 254 15.59 16.75 11.90
CA ILE A 254 14.67 16.23 10.87
C ILE A 254 14.82 14.69 10.78
N ILE A 255 16.05 14.18 10.74
CA ILE A 255 16.32 12.73 10.69
C ILE A 255 15.66 12.01 11.86
N LYS A 256 15.82 12.53 13.09
CA LYS A 256 15.23 11.95 14.30
C LYS A 256 13.70 11.98 14.24
N SER A 257 13.09 13.09 13.83
CA SER A 257 11.64 13.21 13.66
C SER A 257 11.13 12.21 12.62
N MET A 258 11.81 12.11 11.46
CA MET A 258 11.48 11.16 10.40
C MET A 258 11.49 9.72 10.91
N LEU A 259 12.56 9.30 11.60
CA LEU A 259 12.67 7.95 12.14
C LEU A 259 11.64 7.66 13.23
N GLN A 260 11.32 8.63 14.08
CA GLN A 260 10.29 8.47 15.11
C GLN A 260 8.89 8.23 14.53
N LEU A 261 8.60 8.77 13.36
CA LEU A 261 7.35 8.55 12.65
C LEU A 261 7.40 7.29 11.78
N ALA A 262 8.53 7.05 11.09
CA ALA A 262 8.66 5.94 10.16
C ALA A 262 8.62 4.58 10.86
N TRP A 263 9.27 4.46 12.04
CA TRP A 263 9.37 3.19 12.74
C TRP A 263 8.01 2.61 13.15
N PRO A 264 7.13 3.35 13.86
CA PRO A 264 5.79 2.85 14.15
C PRO A 264 4.98 2.56 12.88
N ALA A 265 5.07 3.42 11.85
CA ALA A 265 4.36 3.22 10.60
C ALA A 265 4.82 1.95 9.85
N THR A 266 6.12 1.61 9.91
CA THR A 266 6.64 0.33 9.40
C THR A 266 6.01 -0.85 10.15
N PHE A 267 5.94 -0.78 11.47
CA PHE A 267 5.33 -1.83 12.27
C PHE A 267 3.82 -2.00 12.02
N GLN A 268 3.09 -0.94 11.66
CA GLN A 268 1.68 -1.07 11.28
C GLN A 268 1.50 -2.09 10.16
N PHE A 269 2.36 -2.02 9.13
CA PHE A 269 2.28 -2.92 7.99
C PHE A 269 2.73 -4.35 8.34
N VAL A 270 3.82 -4.49 9.11
CA VAL A 270 4.30 -5.80 9.59
C VAL A 270 3.24 -6.51 10.46
N ILE A 271 2.61 -5.77 11.37
CA ILE A 271 1.56 -6.28 12.26
C ILE A 271 0.37 -6.79 11.44
N ALA A 272 -0.10 -6.00 10.48
CA ALA A 272 -1.22 -6.38 9.62
C ALA A 272 -0.88 -7.60 8.77
N SER A 273 0.26 -7.59 8.06
CA SER A 273 0.70 -8.71 7.21
C SER A 273 0.89 -10.00 8.01
N GLY A 274 1.49 -9.92 9.21
CA GLY A 274 1.65 -11.07 10.10
C GLY A 274 0.32 -11.69 10.51
N SER A 275 -0.69 -10.88 10.80
CA SER A 275 -2.03 -11.37 11.13
C SER A 275 -2.67 -12.15 9.97
N TRP A 276 -2.54 -11.65 8.75
CA TRP A 276 -3.04 -12.35 7.55
C TRP A 276 -2.38 -13.73 7.35
N ILE A 277 -1.07 -13.85 7.61
CA ILE A 277 -0.35 -15.12 7.54
C ILE A 277 -0.90 -16.12 8.56
N VAL A 278 -1.12 -15.67 9.80
CA VAL A 278 -1.67 -16.53 10.87
C VAL A 278 -3.07 -17.01 10.52
N LEU A 279 -3.94 -16.13 10.02
CA LEU A 279 -5.29 -16.50 9.59
C LEU A 279 -5.27 -17.49 8.41
N THR A 280 -4.40 -17.27 7.42
CA THR A 280 -4.25 -18.20 6.29
C THR A 280 -3.87 -19.60 6.77
N ARG A 281 -2.95 -19.68 7.74
CA ARG A 281 -2.56 -20.96 8.35
C ARG A 281 -3.71 -21.61 9.11
N LEU A 282 -4.43 -20.85 9.93
CA LEU A 282 -5.58 -21.37 10.67
C LEU A 282 -6.66 -21.93 9.74
N VAL A 283 -6.93 -21.26 8.62
CA VAL A 283 -7.88 -21.73 7.60
C VAL A 283 -7.39 -23.04 6.97
N ALA A 284 -6.09 -23.13 6.64
CA ALA A 284 -5.50 -24.34 6.07
C ALA A 284 -5.55 -25.53 7.05
N ASP A 285 -5.19 -25.30 8.31
CA ASP A 285 -5.19 -26.32 9.36
C ASP A 285 -6.62 -26.81 9.68
N THR A 286 -7.64 -25.96 9.51
CA THR A 286 -9.04 -26.29 9.86
C THR A 286 -9.78 -26.95 8.71
N GLY A 287 -9.63 -26.46 7.48
CA GLY A 287 -10.44 -26.89 6.33
C GLY A 287 -9.64 -27.50 5.17
N GLY A 288 -8.35 -27.70 5.35
CA GLY A 288 -7.48 -28.34 4.37
C GLY A 288 -7.30 -27.55 3.06
N THR A 289 -7.00 -28.27 1.97
CA THR A 289 -6.60 -27.68 0.70
C THR A 289 -7.73 -26.87 0.04
N ALA A 290 -8.97 -27.38 0.07
CA ALA A 290 -10.12 -26.70 -0.55
C ALA A 290 -10.42 -25.38 0.18
N ALA A 291 -10.34 -25.37 1.51
CA ALA A 291 -10.51 -24.15 2.32
C ALA A 291 -9.42 -23.13 2.04
N SER A 292 -8.17 -23.58 1.98
CA SER A 292 -7.04 -22.71 1.61
C SER A 292 -7.25 -22.07 0.23
N ALA A 293 -7.65 -22.85 -0.77
CA ALA A 293 -7.88 -22.35 -2.13
C ALA A 293 -9.04 -21.33 -2.17
N GLY A 294 -10.18 -21.64 -1.57
CA GLY A 294 -11.35 -20.75 -1.51
C GLY A 294 -11.05 -19.45 -0.77
N TYR A 295 -10.37 -19.53 0.36
CA TYR A 295 -9.93 -18.37 1.13
C TYR A 295 -8.96 -17.48 0.34
N GLN A 296 -7.97 -18.07 -0.35
CA GLN A 296 -7.02 -17.31 -1.16
C GLN A 296 -7.70 -16.55 -2.31
N ILE A 297 -8.70 -17.17 -2.97
CA ILE A 297 -9.51 -16.47 -3.98
C ILE A 297 -10.25 -15.29 -3.34
N ALA A 298 -10.88 -15.49 -2.18
CA ALA A 298 -11.58 -14.42 -1.46
C ALA A 298 -10.62 -13.28 -1.09
N ILE A 299 -9.46 -13.57 -0.50
CA ILE A 299 -8.48 -12.57 -0.10
C ILE A 299 -7.92 -11.77 -1.28
N ARG A 300 -7.66 -12.39 -2.42
CA ARG A 300 -7.24 -11.66 -3.63
C ARG A 300 -8.26 -10.59 -4.03
N ASN A 301 -9.53 -10.94 -4.00
CA ASN A 301 -10.60 -9.98 -4.30
C ASN A 301 -10.70 -8.89 -3.22
N VAL A 302 -10.57 -9.26 -1.95
CA VAL A 302 -10.53 -8.33 -0.83
C VAL A 302 -9.41 -7.30 -1.02
N VAL A 303 -8.18 -7.73 -1.28
CA VAL A 303 -7.02 -6.85 -1.50
C VAL A 303 -7.23 -5.94 -2.71
N PHE A 304 -7.76 -6.48 -3.82
CA PHE A 304 -8.03 -5.69 -5.03
C PHE A 304 -8.92 -4.47 -4.75
N PHE A 305 -9.95 -4.61 -3.93
CA PHE A 305 -10.86 -3.51 -3.59
C PHE A 305 -10.38 -2.65 -2.40
N ILE A 306 -9.50 -3.17 -1.54
CA ILE A 306 -8.89 -2.39 -0.46
C ILE A 306 -7.94 -1.32 -1.00
N LEU A 307 -7.19 -1.60 -2.07
CA LEU A 307 -6.18 -0.68 -2.59
C LEU A 307 -6.77 0.67 -3.05
N PRO A 308 -7.89 0.74 -3.81
CA PRO A 308 -8.56 2.00 -4.09
C PRO A 308 -9.02 2.76 -2.83
N ALA A 309 -9.56 2.04 -1.83
CA ALA A 309 -9.96 2.64 -0.56
C ALA A 309 -8.77 3.22 0.21
N TRP A 310 -7.61 2.56 0.11
CA TRP A 310 -6.36 3.07 0.67
C TRP A 310 -5.89 4.35 -0.03
N GLY A 311 -6.06 4.43 -1.36
CA GLY A 311 -5.79 5.65 -2.12
C GLY A 311 -6.59 6.85 -1.59
N LEU A 312 -7.88 6.68 -1.37
CA LEU A 312 -8.74 7.72 -0.77
C LEU A 312 -8.32 8.06 0.67
N SER A 313 -7.90 7.08 1.45
CA SER A 313 -7.41 7.28 2.82
C SER A 313 -6.10 8.09 2.85
N ASN A 314 -5.21 7.87 1.89
CA ASN A 314 -3.97 8.66 1.74
C ASN A 314 -4.25 10.14 1.42
N ALA A 315 -5.32 10.43 0.66
CA ALA A 315 -5.74 11.82 0.43
C ALA A 315 -6.12 12.52 1.74
N ALA A 316 -6.77 11.81 2.67
CA ALA A 316 -7.07 12.36 4.00
C ALA A 316 -5.80 12.65 4.80
N ALA A 317 -4.77 11.80 4.71
CA ALA A 317 -3.47 12.03 5.37
C ALA A 317 -2.77 13.31 4.86
N THR A 318 -2.77 13.54 3.56
CA THR A 318 -2.23 14.79 2.98
C THR A 318 -3.03 16.00 3.42
N LEU A 319 -4.35 15.94 3.35
CA LEU A 319 -5.22 17.07 3.72
C LEU A 319 -5.10 17.45 5.19
N ILE A 320 -5.06 16.48 6.10
CA ILE A 320 -4.91 16.78 7.53
C ILE A 320 -3.55 17.41 7.80
N GLY A 321 -2.46 16.88 7.22
CA GLY A 321 -1.12 17.42 7.39
C GLY A 321 -1.02 18.88 6.92
N GLN A 322 -1.48 19.19 5.70
CA GLN A 322 -1.42 20.54 5.15
C GLN A 322 -2.32 21.52 5.92
N ASN A 323 -3.55 21.13 6.26
CA ASN A 323 -4.45 22.04 7.02
C ASN A 323 -3.96 22.27 8.46
N LEU A 324 -3.32 21.28 9.09
CA LEU A 324 -2.67 21.48 10.38
C LEU A 324 -1.45 22.42 10.28
N GLY A 325 -0.65 22.30 9.22
CA GLY A 325 0.46 23.24 8.94
C GLY A 325 -0.05 24.67 8.78
N ALA A 326 -1.18 24.85 8.12
CA ALA A 326 -1.84 26.14 7.96
C ALA A 326 -2.61 26.63 9.21
N ASN A 327 -2.49 25.94 10.36
CA ASN A 327 -3.24 26.22 11.58
C ASN A 327 -4.78 26.16 11.42
N GLN A 328 -5.29 25.40 10.42
CA GLN A 328 -6.71 25.26 10.12
C GLN A 328 -7.27 23.94 10.66
N VAL A 329 -7.27 23.78 11.98
CA VAL A 329 -7.67 22.52 12.65
C VAL A 329 -9.08 22.08 12.30
N ASP A 330 -10.05 23.00 12.26
CA ASP A 330 -11.45 22.67 11.93
C ASP A 330 -11.59 22.20 10.47
N ARG A 331 -10.82 22.78 9.56
CA ARG A 331 -10.79 22.36 8.16
C ARG A 331 -10.14 20.98 8.01
N ALA A 332 -9.08 20.73 8.77
CA ALA A 332 -8.44 19.41 8.84
C ALA A 332 -9.45 18.32 9.26
N GLU A 333 -10.17 18.53 10.37
CA GLU A 333 -11.18 17.59 10.85
C GLU A 333 -12.32 17.39 9.84
N LYS A 334 -12.86 18.49 9.25
CA LYS A 334 -13.89 18.40 8.21
C LYS A 334 -13.44 17.64 6.98
N SER A 335 -12.18 17.79 6.57
CA SER A 335 -11.60 17.07 5.42
C SER A 335 -11.56 15.57 5.68
N VAL A 336 -11.11 15.16 6.86
CA VAL A 336 -11.06 13.74 7.26
C VAL A 336 -12.47 13.16 7.35
N MET A 337 -13.41 13.84 7.99
CA MET A 337 -14.79 13.34 8.12
C MET A 337 -15.48 13.19 6.76
N LEU A 338 -15.19 14.10 5.83
CA LEU A 338 -15.76 14.02 4.48
C LEU A 338 -15.11 12.89 3.65
N ALA A 339 -13.79 12.70 3.76
CA ALA A 339 -13.10 11.58 3.15
C ALA A 339 -13.61 10.25 3.71
N THR A 340 -13.82 10.16 5.03
CA THR A 340 -14.41 8.98 5.68
C THR A 340 -15.80 8.66 5.11
N LYS A 341 -16.65 9.67 4.93
CA LYS A 341 -17.97 9.49 4.31
C LYS A 341 -17.84 8.90 2.89
N TYR A 342 -16.94 9.43 2.07
CA TYR A 342 -16.75 8.93 0.70
C TYR A 342 -16.17 7.52 0.69
N ASN A 343 -15.23 7.23 1.57
CA ASN A 343 -14.68 5.88 1.67
C ASN A 343 -15.71 4.86 2.18
N ALA A 344 -16.53 5.24 3.15
CA ALA A 344 -17.63 4.40 3.63
C ALA A 344 -18.65 4.12 2.52
N ILE A 345 -18.99 5.11 1.68
CA ILE A 345 -19.87 4.91 0.52
C ILE A 345 -19.25 3.95 -0.49
N PHE A 346 -17.96 4.15 -0.83
CA PHE A 346 -17.25 3.25 -1.73
C PHE A 346 -17.21 1.82 -1.19
N MET A 347 -16.84 1.65 0.07
CA MET A 347 -16.77 0.32 0.70
C MET A 347 -18.15 -0.32 0.91
N SER A 348 -19.22 0.48 1.02
CA SER A 348 -20.61 -0.04 1.02
C SER A 348 -20.98 -0.63 -0.34
N MET A 349 -20.54 0.00 -1.44
CA MET A 349 -20.76 -0.55 -2.78
C MET A 349 -19.98 -1.86 -2.96
N VAL A 350 -18.74 -1.92 -2.50
CA VAL A 350 -17.93 -3.14 -2.54
C VAL A 350 -18.54 -4.24 -1.67
N MET A 351 -19.01 -3.90 -0.47
CA MET A 351 -19.75 -4.83 0.39
C MET A 351 -20.96 -5.43 -0.33
N ALA A 352 -21.77 -4.61 -1.01
CA ALA A 352 -22.90 -5.08 -1.78
C ALA A 352 -22.46 -6.02 -2.93
N ILE A 353 -21.36 -5.69 -3.63
CA ILE A 353 -20.78 -6.57 -4.66
C ILE A 353 -20.41 -7.93 -4.05
N PHE A 354 -19.74 -7.95 -2.90
CA PHE A 354 -19.30 -9.19 -2.26
C PHE A 354 -20.47 -10.02 -1.69
N ILE A 355 -21.52 -9.36 -1.22
CA ILE A 355 -22.71 -10.09 -0.73
C ILE A 355 -23.51 -10.69 -1.89
N PHE A 356 -23.77 -9.92 -2.94
CA PHE A 356 -24.69 -10.34 -4.01
C PHE A 356 -24.01 -11.00 -5.20
N LEU A 357 -22.73 -10.73 -5.48
CA LEU A 357 -22.00 -11.22 -6.64
C LEU A 357 -20.81 -12.13 -6.26
N SER A 358 -20.70 -12.60 -5.01
CA SER A 358 -19.63 -13.48 -4.58
C SER A 358 -19.52 -14.76 -5.41
N GLN A 359 -20.65 -15.40 -5.74
CA GLN A 359 -20.65 -16.63 -6.52
C GLN A 359 -20.07 -16.46 -7.92
N PRO A 360 -20.52 -15.53 -8.79
CA PRO A 360 -19.88 -15.32 -10.09
C PRO A 360 -18.42 -14.88 -9.98
N ILE A 361 -18.06 -14.10 -8.94
CA ILE A 361 -16.66 -13.69 -8.71
C ILE A 361 -15.79 -14.93 -8.46
N VAL A 362 -16.16 -15.79 -7.51
CA VAL A 362 -15.36 -16.96 -7.16
C VAL A 362 -15.35 -18.00 -8.28
N SER A 363 -16.51 -18.23 -8.94
CA SER A 363 -16.62 -19.17 -10.04
C SER A 363 -15.82 -18.78 -11.29
N PHE A 364 -15.40 -17.50 -11.39
CA PHE A 364 -14.50 -17.06 -12.45
C PHE A 364 -13.09 -17.70 -12.32
N PHE A 365 -12.68 -18.02 -11.10
CA PHE A 365 -11.33 -18.54 -10.81
C PHE A 365 -11.26 -20.07 -10.75
N THR A 366 -12.36 -20.76 -10.49
CA THR A 366 -12.40 -22.23 -10.30
C THR A 366 -13.75 -22.81 -10.64
N ASN A 367 -13.75 -24.10 -11.03
CA ASN A 367 -14.96 -24.91 -11.24
C ASN A 367 -15.20 -25.91 -10.09
N ASP A 368 -14.32 -25.98 -9.10
CA ASP A 368 -14.48 -26.89 -7.96
C ASP A 368 -15.59 -26.38 -7.03
N ALA A 369 -16.63 -27.19 -6.86
CA ALA A 369 -17.84 -26.82 -6.12
C ALA A 369 -17.55 -26.51 -4.63
N GLU A 370 -16.62 -27.24 -4.00
CA GLU A 370 -16.27 -27.03 -2.60
C GLU A 370 -15.45 -25.75 -2.42
N VAL A 371 -14.48 -25.52 -3.29
CA VAL A 371 -13.67 -24.27 -3.30
C VAL A 371 -14.58 -23.07 -3.54
N ILE A 372 -15.55 -23.17 -4.47
CA ILE A 372 -16.53 -22.10 -4.73
C ILE A 372 -17.36 -21.83 -3.48
N ARG A 373 -17.92 -22.86 -2.85
CA ARG A 373 -18.73 -22.72 -1.63
C ARG A 373 -17.97 -21.97 -0.52
N ILE A 374 -16.74 -22.40 -0.25
CA ILE A 374 -15.92 -21.80 0.81
C ILE A 374 -15.50 -20.39 0.44
N GLY A 375 -15.08 -20.14 -0.80
CA GLY A 375 -14.69 -18.82 -1.29
C GLY A 375 -15.83 -17.81 -1.25
N VAL A 376 -17.05 -18.24 -1.59
CA VAL A 376 -18.28 -17.43 -1.49
C VAL A 376 -18.57 -17.06 -0.04
N GLN A 377 -18.53 -18.04 0.88
CA GLN A 377 -18.74 -17.79 2.31
C GLN A 377 -17.69 -16.82 2.86
N ALA A 378 -16.42 -17.06 2.57
CA ALA A 378 -15.33 -16.17 3.01
C ALA A 378 -15.52 -14.73 2.49
N LEU A 379 -15.85 -14.57 1.20
CA LEU A 379 -16.02 -13.26 0.57
C LEU A 379 -17.22 -12.51 1.15
N GLN A 380 -18.34 -13.20 1.39
CA GLN A 380 -19.55 -12.62 1.98
C GLN A 380 -19.34 -12.21 3.43
N ILE A 381 -18.75 -13.09 4.25
CA ILE A 381 -18.54 -12.84 5.67
C ILE A 381 -17.51 -11.71 5.86
N ILE A 382 -16.33 -11.81 5.24
CA ILE A 382 -15.30 -10.76 5.35
C ILE A 382 -15.81 -9.44 4.79
N GLY A 383 -16.50 -9.49 3.63
CA GLY A 383 -17.09 -8.31 3.00
C GLY A 383 -18.14 -7.60 3.84
N SER A 384 -18.84 -8.30 4.73
CA SER A 384 -19.88 -7.71 5.59
C SER A 384 -19.37 -6.59 6.50
N GLY A 385 -18.08 -6.56 6.83
CA GLY A 385 -17.42 -5.54 7.64
C GLY A 385 -16.82 -4.36 6.85
N PHE A 386 -16.93 -4.33 5.54
CA PHE A 386 -16.16 -3.40 4.69
C PHE A 386 -16.45 -1.93 4.95
N ILE A 387 -17.67 -1.56 5.34
CA ILE A 387 -17.99 -0.17 5.73
C ILE A 387 -17.08 0.27 6.88
N PHE A 388 -16.97 -0.56 7.91
CA PHE A 388 -16.16 -0.26 9.09
C PHE A 388 -14.67 -0.27 8.73
N TYR A 389 -14.24 -1.23 7.90
CA TYR A 389 -12.88 -1.25 7.39
C TYR A 389 -12.50 0.08 6.72
N GLY A 390 -13.36 0.60 5.84
CA GLY A 390 -13.14 1.89 5.17
C GLY A 390 -13.09 3.07 6.13
N ILE A 391 -13.91 3.08 7.17
CA ILE A 391 -13.88 4.12 8.22
C ILE A 391 -12.56 4.06 9.00
N GLY A 392 -12.17 2.87 9.47
CA GLY A 392 -10.94 2.64 10.22
C GLY A 392 -9.70 3.07 9.43
N MET A 393 -9.63 2.71 8.14
CA MET A 393 -8.51 3.11 7.26
C MET A 393 -8.32 4.61 7.21
N VAL A 394 -9.39 5.39 6.99
CA VAL A 394 -9.28 6.85 6.88
C VAL A 394 -8.88 7.46 8.22
N MET A 395 -9.44 6.97 9.34
CA MET A 395 -9.09 7.48 10.67
C MET A 395 -7.61 7.22 11.01
N MET A 396 -7.11 6.02 10.72
CA MET A 396 -5.70 5.68 10.96
C MET A 396 -4.76 6.47 10.06
N GLN A 397 -5.08 6.59 8.76
CA GLN A 397 -4.27 7.38 7.84
C GLN A 397 -4.30 8.87 8.16
N ALA A 398 -5.41 9.39 8.65
CA ALA A 398 -5.49 10.77 9.12
C ALA A 398 -4.58 11.00 10.34
N MET A 399 -4.57 10.09 11.33
CA MET A 399 -3.65 10.18 12.46
C MET A 399 -2.18 10.11 12.00
N ASN A 400 -1.86 9.20 11.06
CA ASN A 400 -0.53 9.13 10.46
C ASN A 400 -0.14 10.47 9.80
N GLY A 401 -1.02 11.05 8.99
CA GLY A 401 -0.81 12.34 8.32
C GLY A 401 -0.71 13.53 9.28
N ALA A 402 -1.31 13.45 10.46
CA ALA A 402 -1.15 14.43 11.54
C ALA A 402 0.19 14.29 12.30
N GLY A 403 0.95 13.19 12.05
CA GLY A 403 2.18 12.87 12.76
C GLY A 403 2.00 11.94 13.97
N ASP A 404 0.81 11.38 14.17
CA ASP A 404 0.58 10.35 15.20
C ASP A 404 0.63 8.95 14.58
N THR A 405 1.83 8.44 14.36
CA THR A 405 2.00 7.08 13.84
C THR A 405 1.96 6.01 14.94
N LYS A 406 2.16 6.39 16.20
CA LYS A 406 2.15 5.48 17.35
C LYS A 406 0.76 4.95 17.67
N THR A 407 -0.23 5.83 17.68
CA THR A 407 -1.62 5.47 18.00
C THR A 407 -2.20 4.43 17.02
N PRO A 408 -2.11 4.61 15.69
CA PRO A 408 -2.51 3.58 14.73
C PRO A 408 -1.76 2.25 14.89
N THR A 409 -0.45 2.30 15.23
CA THR A 409 0.34 1.08 15.47
C THR A 409 -0.21 0.28 16.66
N VAL A 410 -0.52 0.95 17.76
CA VAL A 410 -1.10 0.29 18.95
C VAL A 410 -2.50 -0.25 18.64
N ILE A 411 -3.33 0.50 17.92
CA ILE A 411 -4.68 0.05 17.50
C ILE A 411 -4.57 -1.21 16.65
N ASN A 412 -3.66 -1.24 15.66
CA ASN A 412 -3.44 -2.41 14.81
C ASN A 412 -2.92 -3.60 15.61
N PHE A 413 -1.97 -3.39 16.53
CA PHE A 413 -1.46 -4.48 17.36
C PHE A 413 -2.55 -5.10 18.22
N VAL A 414 -3.30 -4.27 18.93
CA VAL A 414 -4.41 -4.76 19.76
C VAL A 414 -5.49 -5.42 18.91
N GLY A 415 -5.93 -4.76 17.83
CA GLY A 415 -7.00 -5.24 16.97
C GLY A 415 -6.67 -6.56 16.27
N PHE A 416 -5.48 -6.67 15.67
CA PHE A 416 -5.11 -7.87 14.92
C PHE A 416 -4.56 -8.99 15.80
N TRP A 417 -3.65 -8.69 16.73
CA TRP A 417 -2.94 -9.72 17.49
C TRP A 417 -3.62 -10.11 18.79
N LEU A 418 -4.26 -9.17 19.49
CA LEU A 418 -4.91 -9.45 20.77
C LEU A 418 -6.42 -9.72 20.64
N VAL A 419 -7.05 -9.29 19.54
CA VAL A 419 -8.48 -9.53 19.29
C VAL A 419 -8.68 -10.50 18.13
N GLN A 420 -8.27 -10.18 16.92
CA GLN A 420 -8.60 -10.95 15.71
C GLN A 420 -8.08 -12.40 15.79
N ILE A 421 -6.79 -12.57 16.07
CA ILE A 421 -6.18 -13.92 16.12
C ILE A 421 -6.79 -14.77 17.23
N PRO A 422 -6.85 -14.33 18.51
CA PRO A 422 -7.49 -15.13 19.55
C PRO A 422 -8.97 -15.41 19.28
N LEU A 423 -9.71 -14.43 18.74
CA LEU A 423 -11.10 -14.59 18.37
C LEU A 423 -11.28 -15.61 17.24
N ALA A 424 -10.40 -15.58 16.22
CA ALA A 424 -10.42 -16.55 15.13
C ALA A 424 -10.21 -17.97 15.67
N TYR A 425 -9.21 -18.18 16.53
CA TYR A 425 -8.99 -19.46 17.16
C TYR A 425 -10.18 -19.90 18.04
N PHE A 426 -10.72 -18.99 18.84
CA PHE A 426 -11.87 -19.29 19.70
C PHE A 426 -13.11 -19.67 18.89
N LEU A 427 -13.45 -18.88 17.89
CA LEU A 427 -14.63 -19.14 17.05
C LEU A 427 -14.46 -20.41 16.21
N THR A 428 -13.25 -20.73 15.77
CA THR A 428 -12.98 -21.91 14.96
C THR A 428 -12.98 -23.19 15.78
N GLN A 429 -12.38 -23.18 16.99
CA GLN A 429 -12.14 -24.41 17.76
C GLN A 429 -13.20 -24.69 18.84
N TYR A 430 -13.82 -23.65 19.42
CA TYR A 430 -14.62 -23.81 20.63
C TYR A 430 -16.10 -23.39 20.49
N SER A 431 -16.45 -22.59 19.47
CA SER A 431 -17.80 -22.04 19.35
C SER A 431 -18.74 -22.84 18.44
N GLY A 432 -18.22 -23.86 17.72
CA GLY A 432 -18.97 -24.63 16.74
C GLY A 432 -19.11 -23.96 15.36
N PHE A 433 -18.55 -22.77 15.15
CA PHE A 433 -18.55 -22.13 13.83
C PHE A 433 -17.57 -22.77 12.83
N GLY A 434 -16.63 -23.58 13.33
CA GLY A 434 -15.64 -24.23 12.45
C GLY A 434 -14.88 -23.22 11.59
N LEU A 435 -14.77 -23.53 10.28
CA LEU A 435 -14.04 -22.68 9.34
C LEU A 435 -14.58 -21.24 9.25
N GLU A 436 -15.89 -21.05 9.32
CA GLU A 436 -16.51 -19.73 9.27
C GLU A 436 -16.09 -18.83 10.42
N GLY A 437 -15.71 -19.42 11.57
CA GLY A 437 -15.20 -18.69 12.73
C GLY A 437 -13.95 -17.86 12.39
N ALA A 438 -13.05 -18.39 11.57
CA ALA A 438 -11.89 -17.64 11.09
C ALA A 438 -12.30 -16.44 10.21
N PHE A 439 -13.34 -16.61 9.38
CA PHE A 439 -13.83 -15.53 8.53
C PHE A 439 -14.55 -14.44 9.33
N TRP A 440 -15.38 -14.79 10.33
CA TRP A 440 -16.08 -13.84 11.19
C TRP A 440 -15.16 -13.00 12.08
N ALA A 441 -14.00 -13.54 12.46
CA ALA A 441 -13.04 -12.79 13.25
C ALA A 441 -12.55 -11.51 12.54
N VAL A 442 -12.49 -11.50 11.20
CA VAL A 442 -12.04 -10.36 10.41
C VAL A 442 -13.00 -9.17 10.54
N PRO A 443 -14.28 -9.25 10.14
CA PRO A 443 -15.20 -8.10 10.23
C PRO A 443 -15.45 -7.65 11.66
N ILE A 444 -15.40 -8.55 12.66
CA ILE A 444 -15.55 -8.19 14.08
C ILE A 444 -14.35 -7.35 14.54
N ALA A 445 -13.13 -7.79 14.26
CA ALA A 445 -11.93 -7.06 14.64
C ALA A 445 -11.82 -5.72 13.92
N GLU A 446 -12.10 -5.68 12.61
CA GLU A 446 -12.09 -4.44 11.82
C GLU A 446 -13.15 -3.44 12.30
N THR A 447 -14.32 -3.92 12.71
CA THR A 447 -15.35 -3.06 13.31
C THR A 447 -14.84 -2.45 14.62
N LEU A 448 -14.21 -3.26 15.48
CA LEU A 448 -13.63 -2.76 16.73
C LEU A 448 -12.52 -1.74 16.47
N ILE A 449 -11.60 -2.05 15.55
CA ILE A 449 -10.53 -1.14 15.11
C ILE A 449 -11.12 0.19 14.64
N ALA A 450 -12.14 0.16 13.79
CA ALA A 450 -12.80 1.35 13.27
C ALA A 450 -13.45 2.20 14.37
N VAL A 451 -14.17 1.56 15.28
CA VAL A 451 -14.83 2.26 16.41
C VAL A 451 -13.79 2.90 17.32
N VAL A 452 -12.74 2.17 17.69
CA VAL A 452 -11.66 2.68 18.53
C VAL A 452 -10.90 3.81 17.84
N ALA A 453 -10.54 3.65 16.56
CA ALA A 453 -9.85 4.67 15.78
C ALA A 453 -10.69 5.94 15.64
N TYR A 454 -12.00 5.81 15.36
CA TYR A 454 -12.94 6.95 15.29
C TYR A 454 -13.03 7.68 16.63
N TYR A 455 -13.18 6.94 17.73
CA TYR A 455 -13.29 7.52 19.08
C TYR A 455 -12.01 8.28 19.46
N ILE A 456 -10.83 7.67 19.24
CA ILE A 456 -9.53 8.31 19.54
C ILE A 456 -9.30 9.53 18.64
N PHE A 457 -9.67 9.45 17.35
CA PHE A 457 -9.60 10.59 16.44
C PHE A 457 -10.47 11.76 16.95
N LYS A 458 -11.70 11.48 17.41
CA LYS A 458 -12.60 12.49 17.98
C LYS A 458 -12.12 13.10 19.29
N GLN A 459 -11.30 12.41 20.08
CA GLN A 459 -10.65 13.00 21.26
C GLN A 459 -9.71 14.16 20.91
N GLY A 460 -9.23 14.23 19.66
CA GLY A 460 -8.51 15.37 19.15
C GLY A 460 -7.04 15.48 19.57
N ARG A 461 -6.40 14.42 20.11
CA ARG A 461 -4.99 14.42 20.49
C ARG A 461 -4.05 14.77 19.32
N TRP A 462 -4.41 14.33 18.11
CA TRP A 462 -3.69 14.62 16.87
C TRP A 462 -3.59 16.13 16.56
N LYS A 463 -4.48 16.97 17.12
CA LYS A 463 -4.52 18.42 16.90
C LYS A 463 -3.31 19.15 17.49
N THR A 464 -2.66 18.57 18.50
CA THR A 464 -1.57 19.18 19.25
C THR A 464 -0.20 18.60 18.93
N ILE A 465 -0.13 17.61 18.05
CA ILE A 465 1.13 16.97 17.67
C ILE A 465 1.96 17.91 16.78
N LYS A 466 3.23 18.07 17.15
CA LYS A 466 4.23 18.81 16.38
C LYS A 466 5.14 17.81 15.66
N VAL A 467 5.45 18.08 14.41
CA VAL A 467 6.26 17.23 13.52
C VAL A 467 7.50 17.98 13.10
#